data_8c2dc75fe8fcff6d0fece9ac523c0a09
#
_entry.id   8c2dc75fe8fcff6d0fece9ac523c0a09
#
_cell.length_a   1.000
_cell.length_b   1.000
_cell.length_c   1.000
_cell.angle_alpha   90.00
_cell.angle_beta   90.00
_cell.angle_gamma   90.00
#
_symmetry.space_group_name_H-M   'P 1'
#
loop_
_entity.id
_entity.type
_entity.pdbx_description
1 polymer ?
#
loop_
_entity_poly.entity_id
_entity_poly.type
_entity_poly.pdbx_seq_one_letter_code
_entity_poly.pdbx_strand_id
1 'polypeptide(L)'
;MDPSELKNIPLFAEVPDDKLLKVATFASLESAVEGKVIIREGGSANAFYAIEEGKVKVERDGEHLADLGPGDFFGEQAVLEKSERGATVTATSPVRLIRIDHWEVPRMKRAMPEVVEELQRKIRERSGSSD
;
A
#
# COMPACT_ATOMS: atom_id res chain seq x y z
N MET A 1 -9.67 11.03 4.01
CA MET A 1 -9.17 11.52 2.72
C MET A 1 -10.29 11.57 1.71
N ASP A 2 -10.10 12.24 0.59
CA ASP A 2 -11.12 12.36 -0.45
C ASP A 2 -11.24 11.04 -1.20
N PRO A 3 -12.45 10.44 -1.26
CA PRO A 3 -12.63 9.17 -1.97
C PRO A 3 -12.25 9.23 -3.44
N SER A 4 -12.36 10.40 -4.08
CA SER A 4 -12.02 10.52 -5.50
C SER A 4 -10.54 10.26 -5.77
N GLU A 5 -9.69 10.49 -4.80
CA GLU A 5 -8.26 10.20 -4.94
C GLU A 5 -8.00 8.70 -4.97
N LEU A 6 -8.80 7.92 -4.23
CA LEU A 6 -8.67 6.46 -4.25
C LEU A 6 -9.06 5.87 -5.60
N LYS A 7 -10.03 6.47 -6.25
CA LYS A 7 -10.54 5.95 -7.51
C LYS A 7 -9.50 5.94 -8.63
N ASN A 8 -8.48 6.78 -8.51
CA ASN A 8 -7.40 6.83 -9.48
C ASN A 8 -6.37 5.71 -9.31
N ILE A 9 -6.50 4.91 -8.25
CA ILE A 9 -5.59 3.82 -7.97
C ILE A 9 -6.23 2.52 -8.44
N PRO A 10 -5.60 1.76 -9.35
CA PRO A 10 -6.20 0.55 -9.90
C PRO A 10 -6.74 -0.44 -8.87
N LEU A 11 -6.05 -0.55 -7.72
CA LEU A 11 -6.48 -1.44 -6.66
C LEU A 11 -7.89 -1.12 -6.17
N PHE A 12 -8.27 0.16 -6.16
CA PHE A 12 -9.57 0.63 -5.66
C PHE A 12 -10.55 1.03 -6.76
N ALA A 13 -10.13 0.95 -8.03
CA ALA A 13 -10.93 1.48 -9.14
C ALA A 13 -12.31 0.84 -9.30
N GLU A 14 -12.42 -0.44 -8.93
CA GLU A 14 -13.68 -1.17 -9.05
C GLU A 14 -14.50 -1.19 -7.77
N VAL A 15 -14.03 -0.55 -6.72
CA VAL A 15 -14.78 -0.48 -5.46
C VAL A 15 -15.97 0.44 -5.65
N PRO A 16 -17.21 0.01 -5.29
CA PRO A 16 -18.39 0.87 -5.42
C PRO A 16 -18.23 2.17 -4.63
N ASP A 17 -18.82 3.26 -5.12
CA ASP A 17 -18.64 4.58 -4.53
C ASP A 17 -18.99 4.65 -3.05
N ASP A 18 -20.06 4.00 -2.62
CA ASP A 18 -20.45 3.98 -1.22
C ASP A 18 -19.43 3.25 -0.34
N LYS A 19 -18.81 2.20 -0.85
CA LYS A 19 -17.76 1.48 -0.15
C LYS A 19 -16.45 2.26 -0.17
N LEU A 20 -16.19 2.95 -1.28
CA LEU A 20 -14.99 3.76 -1.43
C LEU A 20 -14.96 4.87 -0.39
N LEU A 21 -16.12 5.44 -0.07
CA LEU A 21 -16.25 6.44 0.98
C LEU A 21 -15.80 5.85 2.33
N LYS A 22 -16.16 4.60 2.59
CA LYS A 22 -15.73 3.91 3.82
C LYS A 22 -14.24 3.62 3.83
N VAL A 23 -13.69 3.18 2.70
CA VAL A 23 -12.24 2.94 2.59
C VAL A 23 -11.49 4.23 2.92
N ALA A 24 -11.98 5.36 2.44
CA ALA A 24 -11.34 6.64 2.68
C ALA A 24 -11.26 6.99 4.17
N THR A 25 -12.16 6.47 5.00
CA THR A 25 -12.10 6.73 6.45
C THR A 25 -10.98 5.95 7.13
N PHE A 26 -10.48 4.89 6.50
CA PHE A 26 -9.40 4.06 7.05
C PHE A 26 -8.03 4.40 6.46
N ALA A 27 -8.00 5.31 5.49
CA ALA A 27 -6.77 5.66 4.78
C ALA A 27 -6.35 7.08 5.08
N SER A 28 -5.06 7.35 4.95
CA SER A 28 -4.52 8.70 5.10
C SER A 28 -3.51 8.97 3.99
N LEU A 29 -3.21 10.26 3.77
CA LEU A 29 -2.19 10.66 2.82
C LEU A 29 -0.87 10.84 3.55
N GLU A 30 0.20 10.40 2.92
CA GLU A 30 1.54 10.60 3.44
C GLU A 30 2.45 11.04 2.29
N SER A 31 3.22 12.09 2.51
CA SER A 31 4.17 12.56 1.51
C SER A 31 5.59 12.27 1.97
N ALA A 32 6.47 12.02 1.03
CA ALA A 32 7.88 11.83 1.34
C ALA A 32 8.74 12.48 0.27
N VAL A 33 9.89 13.01 0.70
CA VAL A 33 10.84 13.60 -0.24
C VAL A 33 11.72 12.52 -0.85
N GLU A 34 12.35 12.85 -1.96
CA GLU A 34 13.32 11.95 -2.60
C GLU A 34 14.39 11.55 -1.58
N GLY A 35 14.73 10.28 -1.54
CA GLY A 35 15.72 9.71 -0.63
C GLY A 35 15.17 9.22 0.69
N LYS A 36 13.90 9.52 0.99
CA LYS A 36 13.28 9.05 2.24
C LYS A 36 13.06 7.55 2.20
N VAL A 37 13.54 6.85 3.21
CA VAL A 37 13.25 5.43 3.39
C VAL A 37 11.86 5.31 4.01
N ILE A 38 10.94 4.70 3.29
CA ILE A 38 9.55 4.55 3.73
C ILE A 38 9.38 3.29 4.56
N ILE A 39 10.00 2.21 4.10
CA ILE A 39 9.97 0.91 4.75
C ILE A 39 11.40 0.40 4.85
N ARG A 40 11.79 -0.13 6.02
CA ARG A 40 13.09 -0.75 6.21
C ARG A 40 12.97 -2.25 6.31
N GLU A 41 13.82 -2.96 5.59
CA GLU A 41 13.94 -4.40 5.66
C GLU A 41 14.17 -4.84 7.11
N GLY A 42 13.46 -5.86 7.54
CA GLY A 42 13.56 -6.36 8.91
C GLY A 42 12.73 -5.57 9.92
N GLY A 43 12.17 -4.43 9.51
CA GLY A 43 11.35 -3.63 10.41
C GLY A 43 9.96 -4.20 10.60
N SER A 44 9.21 -3.61 11.54
CA SER A 44 7.83 -4.02 11.81
C SER A 44 6.90 -3.57 10.70
N ALA A 45 5.92 -4.43 10.40
CA ALA A 45 4.90 -4.10 9.41
C ALA A 45 3.79 -3.29 10.06
N ASN A 46 3.83 -1.98 9.90
CA ASN A 46 2.87 -1.08 10.54
C ASN A 46 1.84 -0.46 9.60
N ALA A 47 2.05 -0.55 8.29
CA ALA A 47 1.11 -0.02 7.30
C ALA A 47 1.43 -0.58 5.93
N PHE A 48 0.44 -0.54 5.03
CA PHE A 48 0.77 -0.74 3.62
C PHE A 48 0.42 0.55 2.86
N TYR A 49 0.95 0.66 1.65
CA TYR A 49 0.91 1.90 0.88
C TYR A 49 0.52 1.67 -0.56
N ALA A 50 -0.21 2.63 -1.13
CA ALA A 50 -0.43 2.70 -2.57
C ALA A 50 0.16 4.02 -3.06
N ILE A 51 0.77 4.02 -4.23
CA ILE A 51 1.42 5.21 -4.77
C ILE A 51 0.41 6.01 -5.60
N GLU A 52 0.15 7.25 -5.19
CA GLU A 52 -0.67 8.17 -5.95
C GLU A 52 0.18 8.94 -6.96
N GLU A 53 1.33 9.43 -6.51
CA GLU A 53 2.28 10.18 -7.35
C GLU A 53 3.70 9.82 -6.96
N GLY A 54 4.62 9.87 -7.92
CA GLY A 54 6.04 9.68 -7.68
C GLY A 54 6.48 8.24 -7.86
N LYS A 55 7.72 7.97 -7.51
CA LYS A 55 8.34 6.67 -7.70
C LYS A 55 9.15 6.25 -6.49
N VAL A 56 9.23 4.93 -6.29
CA VAL A 56 10.05 4.34 -5.23
C VAL A 56 10.86 3.19 -5.82
N LYS A 57 11.95 2.83 -5.14
CA LYS A 57 12.70 1.62 -5.46
C LYS A 57 12.58 0.63 -4.32
N VAL A 58 12.60 -0.65 -4.65
CA VAL A 58 12.53 -1.76 -3.71
C VAL A 58 13.85 -2.50 -3.74
N GLU A 59 14.49 -2.68 -2.58
CA GLU A 59 15.77 -3.36 -2.45
C GLU A 59 15.74 -4.38 -1.33
N ARG A 60 16.51 -5.47 -1.50
CA ARG A 60 16.68 -6.47 -0.45
C ARG A 60 18.17 -6.82 -0.40
N ASP A 61 18.77 -6.74 0.80
CA ASP A 61 20.20 -7.00 0.98
C ASP A 61 21.06 -6.16 0.03
N GLY A 62 20.64 -4.94 -0.25
CA GLY A 62 21.34 -4.04 -1.16
C GLY A 62 21.10 -4.30 -2.63
N GLU A 63 20.35 -5.34 -2.97
CA GLU A 63 20.05 -5.67 -4.35
C GLU A 63 18.75 -5.02 -4.81
N HIS A 64 18.80 -4.34 -5.94
CA HIS A 64 17.61 -3.70 -6.53
C HIS A 64 16.66 -4.75 -7.06
N LEU A 65 15.41 -4.75 -6.56
CA LEU A 65 14.40 -5.70 -6.97
C LEU A 65 13.40 -5.12 -7.96
N ALA A 66 12.98 -3.87 -7.76
CA ALA A 66 11.94 -3.27 -8.58
C ALA A 66 11.87 -1.76 -8.42
N ASP A 67 11.29 -1.11 -9.42
CA ASP A 67 10.87 0.29 -9.34
C ASP A 67 9.35 0.29 -9.43
N LEU A 68 8.71 1.03 -8.54
CA LEU A 68 7.26 1.13 -8.50
C LEU A 68 6.84 2.58 -8.73
N GLY A 69 5.69 2.77 -9.33
CA GLY A 69 5.16 4.09 -9.68
C GLY A 69 3.68 4.23 -9.39
N PRO A 70 3.04 5.30 -9.90
CA PRO A 70 1.63 5.55 -9.64
C PRO A 70 0.76 4.34 -9.97
N GLY A 71 -0.14 4.01 -9.07
CA GLY A 71 -1.02 2.85 -9.21
C GLY A 71 -0.49 1.58 -8.57
N ASP A 72 0.80 1.51 -8.27
CA ASP A 72 1.36 0.36 -7.59
C ASP A 72 1.17 0.47 -6.08
N PHE A 73 1.29 -0.67 -5.39
CA PHE A 73 1.21 -0.71 -3.94
C PHE A 73 2.36 -1.55 -3.39
N PHE A 74 2.70 -1.35 -2.14
CA PHE A 74 3.79 -2.08 -1.50
C PHE A 74 3.57 -2.20 0.01
N GLY A 75 4.27 -3.13 0.62
CA GLY A 75 4.19 -3.34 2.07
C GLY A 75 3.00 -4.16 2.53
N GLU A 76 2.12 -4.56 1.61
CA GLU A 76 0.88 -5.24 1.93
C GLU A 76 1.12 -6.64 2.47
N GLN A 77 2.10 -7.34 1.94
CA GLN A 77 2.33 -8.73 2.33
C GLN A 77 2.68 -8.85 3.81
N ALA A 78 3.61 -8.03 4.28
CA ALA A 78 4.01 -8.09 5.68
C ALA A 78 2.87 -7.72 6.62
N VAL A 79 2.02 -6.78 6.24
CA VAL A 79 0.87 -6.37 7.04
C VAL A 79 -0.18 -7.47 7.10
N LEU A 80 -0.51 -8.06 5.95
CA LEU A 80 -1.53 -9.11 5.87
C LEU A 80 -1.07 -10.41 6.54
N GLU A 81 0.20 -10.72 6.45
CA GLU A 81 0.75 -11.94 7.02
C GLU A 81 1.35 -11.75 8.42
N LYS A 82 1.35 -10.52 8.91
CA LYS A 82 1.91 -10.17 10.23
C LYS A 82 3.36 -10.59 10.37
N SER A 83 4.13 -10.38 9.29
CA SER A 83 5.54 -10.73 9.26
C SER A 83 6.42 -9.47 9.26
N GLU A 84 7.73 -9.65 9.34
CA GLU A 84 8.66 -8.54 9.21
C GLU A 84 8.75 -8.09 7.76
N ARG A 85 9.19 -6.84 7.56
CA ARG A 85 9.40 -6.30 6.22
C ARG A 85 10.47 -7.09 5.48
N GLY A 86 10.14 -7.55 4.28
CA GLY A 86 11.05 -8.33 3.46
C GLY A 86 11.97 -7.50 2.59
N ALA A 87 11.78 -6.19 2.52
CA ALA A 87 12.57 -5.32 1.65
C ALA A 87 12.57 -3.89 2.16
N THR A 88 13.52 -3.09 1.66
CA THR A 88 13.61 -1.66 1.94
C THR A 88 13.00 -0.91 0.75
N VAL A 89 12.12 0.03 1.02
CA VAL A 89 11.48 0.86 -0.01
C VAL A 89 11.87 2.32 0.23
N THR A 90 12.48 2.93 -0.79
CA THR A 90 13.01 4.29 -0.71
C THR A 90 12.41 5.13 -1.84
N ALA A 91 12.00 6.36 -1.53
CA ALA A 91 11.50 7.27 -2.54
C ALA A 91 12.63 7.71 -3.48
N THR A 92 12.42 7.56 -4.79
CA THR A 92 13.37 8.00 -5.81
C THR A 92 12.94 9.31 -6.46
N SER A 93 11.81 9.85 -6.03
CA SER A 93 11.31 11.17 -6.37
C SER A 93 10.43 11.60 -5.20
N PRO A 94 9.94 12.86 -5.17
CA PRO A 94 8.90 13.19 -4.20
C PRO A 94 7.69 12.30 -4.47
N VAL A 95 7.07 11.76 -3.41
CA VAL A 95 5.95 10.84 -3.54
C VAL A 95 4.77 11.28 -2.70
N ARG A 96 3.57 10.94 -3.17
CA ARG A 96 2.32 10.99 -2.39
C ARG A 96 1.81 9.58 -2.29
N LEU A 97 1.59 9.14 -1.06
CA LEU A 97 1.19 7.78 -0.76
C LEU A 97 -0.16 7.77 -0.05
N ILE A 98 -0.93 6.74 -0.35
CA ILE A 98 -2.12 6.44 0.42
C ILE A 98 -1.70 5.36 1.39
N ARG A 99 -1.85 5.64 2.69
CA ARG A 99 -1.40 4.76 3.76
C ARG A 99 -2.60 4.15 4.47
N ILE A 100 -2.56 2.83 4.68
CA ILE A 100 -3.53 2.13 5.50
C ILE A 100 -2.77 1.44 6.62
N ASP A 101 -3.02 1.85 7.87
CA ASP A 101 -2.32 1.30 9.02
C ASP A 101 -2.78 -0.13 9.32
N HIS A 102 -1.88 -0.93 9.88
CA HIS A 102 -2.17 -2.34 10.11
C HIS A 102 -3.37 -2.57 11.04
N TRP A 103 -3.60 -1.69 11.99
CA TRP A 103 -4.75 -1.84 12.92
C TRP A 103 -6.08 -1.52 12.24
N GLU A 104 -6.05 -0.86 11.10
CA GLU A 104 -7.26 -0.56 10.35
C GLU A 104 -7.75 -1.77 9.55
N VAL A 105 -6.87 -2.71 9.22
CA VAL A 105 -7.23 -3.86 8.39
C VAL A 105 -8.34 -4.71 9.01
N PRO A 106 -8.27 -5.11 10.30
CA PRO A 106 -9.36 -5.86 10.90
C PRO A 106 -10.66 -5.07 10.97
N ARG A 107 -10.56 -3.75 11.16
CA ARG A 107 -11.74 -2.87 11.21
C ARG A 107 -12.41 -2.80 9.85
N MET A 108 -11.63 -2.64 8.80
CA MET A 108 -12.14 -2.67 7.42
C MET A 108 -12.81 -4.00 7.11
N LYS A 109 -12.21 -5.08 7.56
CA LYS A 109 -12.74 -6.42 7.32
C LYS A 109 -14.10 -6.61 7.99
N ARG A 110 -14.29 -6.06 9.18
CA ARG A 110 -15.58 -6.14 9.87
C ARG A 110 -16.61 -5.24 9.19
N ALA A 111 -16.20 -4.06 8.72
CA ALA A 111 -17.13 -3.10 8.14
C ALA A 111 -17.53 -3.45 6.71
N MET A 112 -16.63 -4.07 5.95
CA MET A 112 -16.86 -4.35 4.53
C MET A 112 -16.06 -5.59 4.09
N PRO A 113 -16.46 -6.77 4.56
CA PRO A 113 -15.70 -8.00 4.29
C PRO A 113 -15.52 -8.30 2.81
N GLU A 114 -16.53 -8.01 1.98
CA GLU A 114 -16.43 -8.30 0.54
C GLU A 114 -15.35 -7.45 -0.13
N VAL A 115 -15.23 -6.19 0.29
CA VAL A 115 -14.22 -5.28 -0.26
C VAL A 115 -12.84 -5.75 0.13
N VAL A 116 -12.64 -6.10 1.40
CA VAL A 116 -11.32 -6.55 1.87
C VAL A 116 -10.91 -7.85 1.20
N GLU A 117 -11.85 -8.79 1.03
CA GLU A 117 -11.57 -10.04 0.32
C GLU A 117 -11.14 -9.79 -1.13
N GLU A 118 -11.83 -8.85 -1.80
CA GLU A 118 -11.50 -8.50 -3.18
C GLU A 118 -10.10 -7.86 -3.26
N LEU A 119 -9.79 -6.97 -2.34
CA LEU A 119 -8.47 -6.33 -2.30
C LEU A 119 -7.37 -7.36 -2.03
N GLN A 120 -7.61 -8.28 -1.10
CA GLN A 120 -6.65 -9.33 -0.80
C GLN A 120 -6.42 -10.24 -2.00
N ARG A 121 -7.49 -10.54 -2.74
CA ARG A 121 -7.38 -11.36 -3.95
C ARG A 121 -6.53 -10.66 -5.01
N LYS A 122 -6.76 -9.36 -5.23
CA LYS A 122 -5.97 -8.58 -6.19
C LYS A 122 -4.51 -8.52 -5.78
N ILE A 123 -4.25 -8.37 -4.50
CA ILE A 123 -2.89 -8.34 -3.97
C ILE A 123 -2.18 -9.67 -4.24
N ARG A 124 -2.86 -10.80 -3.98
CA ARG A 124 -2.29 -12.11 -4.24
C ARG A 124 -2.02 -12.35 -5.73
N GLU A 125 -2.90 -11.88 -6.60
CA GLU A 125 -2.73 -12.03 -8.04
C GLU A 125 -1.50 -11.26 -8.55
N ARG A 126 -1.25 -10.08 -7.97
CA ARG A 126 -0.12 -9.26 -8.38
C ARG A 126 1.18 -9.68 -7.75
N SER A 127 1.09 -10.29 -6.57
CA SER A 127 2.31 -10.51 -5.82
C SER A 127 2.91 -11.84 -6.09
N GLY A 128 2.90 -12.30 -7.27
CA GLY A 128 3.79 -13.36 -7.63
C GLY A 128 5.20 -13.05 -7.18
N SER A 129 5.45 -11.84 -6.82
CA SER A 129 6.69 -11.41 -6.26
C SER A 129 6.52 -11.04 -4.87
N SER A 130 7.33 -11.29 -4.13
CA SER A 130 7.39 -10.88 -2.85
C SER A 130 7.69 -9.49 -2.64
N ASP A 131 7.15 -8.92 -1.83
CA ASP A 131 7.52 -7.85 -1.25
C ASP A 131 6.96 -7.45 -0.40
#